data_5d6d643332730141e48cfeec1cfe5abf
#
_entry.id   5d6d643332730141e48cfeec1cfe5abf
#
_cell.length_a   1.000
_cell.length_b   1.000
_cell.length_c   1.000
_cell.angle_alpha   90.00
_cell.angle_beta   90.00
_cell.angle_gamma   90.00
#
_symmetry.space_group_name_H-M   'P 1'
#
loop_
_entity.id
_entity.type
_entity.pdbx_description
1 polymer ?
#
loop_
_entity_poly.entity_id
_entity_poly.type
_entity_poly.pdbx_seq_one_letter_code
_entity_poly.pdbx_strand_id
1 'polypeptide(L)'
;MKIIKKIIVTTLLSLSLAITFIPIDVFAINTVDTWDGTVDTSWYDNHENDSEYHITTAKQLAGIAKLVNDKTASKSFKGKTIYLDNDLDLAGYEWTSIGNGSNFTRYFAGTFNGQYHIINHLSHHTSENDFRNGLFGIVSSGGIIKNLQVINADIVSNDDSLIAGVLADWVNAGTVENCYTSGKIENNNGYKFLGGLIGQCTDGTQIKGCASDTNVVSTFSGDDCDTVGGLIGQWENSTADSLITDCWFGGRSEERRVGKECASMCRSRWSPYH
;
A
#
# COMPACT_ATOMS: atom_id res chain seq x y z
N MET A 1 79.02 42.49 -40.05
CA MET A 1 78.36 41.19 -39.70
C MET A 1 77.52 41.46 -38.53
N LYS A 2 76.17 41.70 -38.77
CA LYS A 2 75.20 42.09 -37.72
C LYS A 2 74.37 40.89 -37.33
N ILE A 3 74.47 40.50 -36.08
CA ILE A 3 73.68 39.40 -35.50
C ILE A 3 72.35 40.03 -35.01
N ILE A 4 71.27 39.65 -35.68
CA ILE A 4 69.94 40.04 -35.27
C ILE A 4 69.45 39.07 -34.16
N LYS A 5 69.31 39.60 -32.95
CA LYS A 5 68.72 38.88 -31.85
C LYS A 5 67.20 38.89 -32.04
N LYS A 6 66.61 37.72 -32.28
CA LYS A 6 65.14 37.51 -32.25
C LYS A 6 64.71 37.50 -30.79
N ILE A 7 63.91 38.47 -30.41
CA ILE A 7 63.18 38.47 -29.13
C ILE A 7 61.91 37.70 -29.36
N ILE A 8 61.82 36.55 -28.72
CA ILE A 8 60.59 35.78 -28.64
C ILE A 8 59.76 36.33 -27.47
N VAL A 9 58.70 37.06 -27.76
CA VAL A 9 57.70 37.48 -26.76
C VAL A 9 56.75 36.34 -26.60
N THR A 10 56.90 35.60 -25.51
CA THR A 10 55.92 34.62 -25.07
C THR A 10 54.78 35.34 -24.38
N THR A 11 53.73 35.55 -25.11
CA THR A 11 52.43 35.94 -24.50
C THR A 11 51.84 34.77 -23.70
N LEU A 12 51.97 34.85 -22.39
CA LEU A 12 51.20 33.97 -21.48
C LEU A 12 49.72 34.36 -21.58
N LEU A 13 48.97 33.54 -22.29
CA LEU A 13 47.52 33.61 -22.32
C LEU A 13 47.03 33.05 -20.98
N SER A 14 46.74 33.91 -20.01
CA SER A 14 46.05 33.53 -18.78
C SER A 14 44.59 33.18 -19.11
N LEU A 15 44.31 31.90 -19.27
CA LEU A 15 42.95 31.38 -19.34
C LEU A 15 42.34 31.45 -17.93
N SER A 16 41.70 32.58 -17.62
CA SER A 16 40.88 32.70 -16.43
C SER A 16 39.67 31.76 -16.60
N LEU A 17 39.73 30.58 -15.97
CA LEU A 17 38.59 29.69 -15.85
C LEU A 17 37.57 30.37 -14.93
N ALA A 18 36.62 31.08 -15.53
CA ALA A 18 35.44 31.55 -14.81
C ALA A 18 34.62 30.32 -14.40
N ILE A 19 34.85 29.85 -13.18
CA ILE A 19 33.96 28.88 -12.53
C ILE A 19 32.67 29.65 -12.29
N THR A 20 31.72 29.56 -13.22
CA THR A 20 30.35 29.93 -12.95
C THR A 20 29.88 28.97 -11.88
N PHE A 21 29.73 29.46 -10.66
CA PHE A 21 28.91 28.76 -9.65
C PHE A 21 27.49 28.69 -10.23
N ILE A 22 27.17 27.58 -10.86
CA ILE A 22 25.77 27.19 -11.06
C ILE A 22 25.26 27.06 -9.62
N PRO A 23 24.26 27.83 -9.20
CA PRO A 23 23.63 27.58 -7.93
C PRO A 23 23.15 26.12 -8.02
N ILE A 24 23.74 25.25 -7.23
CA ILE A 24 23.14 23.95 -6.95
C ILE A 24 21.88 24.37 -6.24
N ASP A 25 20.75 24.37 -6.96
CA ASP A 25 19.46 24.34 -6.31
C ASP A 25 19.59 23.17 -5.34
N VAL A 26 19.72 23.51 -4.07
CA VAL A 26 19.60 22.52 -2.99
C VAL A 26 18.21 21.99 -3.22
N PHE A 27 18.13 20.83 -3.88
CA PHE A 27 16.89 20.07 -3.90
C PHE A 27 16.48 20.04 -2.45
N ALA A 28 15.40 20.74 -2.12
CA ALA A 28 14.83 20.66 -0.81
C ALA A 28 14.67 19.16 -0.58
N ILE A 29 15.40 18.63 0.38
CA ILE A 29 15.19 17.27 0.82
C ILE A 29 13.73 17.33 1.27
N ASN A 30 12.82 16.84 0.44
CA ASN A 30 11.44 16.66 0.85
C ASN A 30 11.53 15.72 2.03
N THR A 31 11.50 16.28 3.23
CA THR A 31 11.39 15.48 4.43
C THR A 31 10.03 14.83 4.34
N VAL A 32 10.01 13.52 4.11
CA VAL A 32 8.77 12.74 4.12
C VAL A 32 8.10 13.01 5.47
N ASP A 33 6.83 13.35 5.43
CA ASP A 33 6.05 13.57 6.65
C ASP A 33 5.96 12.26 7.44
N THR A 34 6.66 12.21 8.57
CA THR A 34 6.60 11.04 9.48
C THR A 34 5.45 11.22 10.45
N TRP A 35 4.63 10.20 10.56
CA TRP A 35 3.46 10.21 11.43
C TRP A 35 3.85 10.34 12.92
N ASP A 36 3.18 11.21 13.63
CA ASP A 36 3.34 11.44 15.07
C ASP A 36 2.28 10.70 15.92
N GLY A 37 1.50 9.81 15.29
CA GLY A 37 0.42 9.07 15.95
C GLY A 37 -0.87 9.88 16.13
N THR A 38 -0.90 11.15 15.74
CA THR A 38 -2.10 12.00 15.85
C THR A 38 -3.03 11.87 14.66
N VAL A 39 -4.26 12.36 14.83
CA VAL A 39 -5.33 12.30 13.81
C VAL A 39 -5.84 13.69 13.52
N ASP A 40 -5.91 14.05 12.23
CA ASP A 40 -6.44 15.33 11.78
C ASP A 40 -7.62 15.13 10.82
N THR A 41 -8.80 15.58 11.19
CA THR A 41 -10.01 15.60 10.38
C THR A 41 -10.41 16.99 9.92
N SER A 42 -9.65 18.04 10.24
CA SER A 42 -10.00 19.43 9.98
C SER A 42 -10.16 19.74 8.49
N TRP A 43 -9.48 18.97 7.62
CA TRP A 43 -9.61 19.08 6.16
C TRP A 43 -10.99 18.65 5.64
N TYR A 44 -11.73 17.85 6.42
CA TYR A 44 -13.09 17.40 6.12
C TYR A 44 -14.16 18.27 6.80
N ASP A 45 -13.86 18.80 7.99
CA ASP A 45 -14.80 19.57 8.80
C ASP A 45 -15.22 20.85 8.04
N ASN A 46 -16.54 21.10 7.93
CA ASN A 46 -17.17 22.15 7.11
C ASN A 46 -16.97 22.02 5.58
N HIS A 47 -16.45 20.89 5.12
CA HIS A 47 -16.20 20.54 3.72
C HIS A 47 -16.89 19.22 3.33
N GLU A 48 -17.85 18.74 4.12
CA GLU A 48 -18.49 17.44 3.95
C GLU A 48 -19.18 17.27 2.60
N ASN A 49 -19.53 18.38 1.94
CA ASN A 49 -20.20 18.38 0.65
C ASN A 49 -19.23 18.44 -0.55
N ASP A 50 -17.96 18.65 -0.31
CA ASP A 50 -16.97 18.69 -1.38
C ASP A 50 -16.85 17.32 -2.05
N SER A 51 -16.58 17.32 -3.35
CA SER A 51 -16.39 16.10 -4.14
C SER A 51 -14.95 15.61 -4.13
N GLU A 52 -14.00 16.49 -3.79
CA GLU A 52 -12.57 16.23 -3.85
C GLU A 52 -11.87 16.73 -2.58
N TYR A 53 -10.92 15.95 -2.10
CA TYR A 53 -10.10 16.26 -0.93
C TYR A 53 -8.64 16.02 -1.25
N HIS A 54 -7.77 16.82 -0.66
CA HIS A 54 -6.33 16.72 -0.80
C HIS A 54 -5.70 16.51 0.57
N ILE A 55 -4.94 15.42 0.73
CA ILE A 55 -4.21 15.12 1.95
C ILE A 55 -2.71 15.13 1.69
N THR A 56 -1.97 15.72 2.60
CA THR A 56 -0.52 15.94 2.48
C THR A 56 0.26 15.37 3.66
N THR A 57 -0.42 14.90 4.71
CA THR A 57 0.19 14.44 5.96
C THR A 57 -0.37 13.11 6.43
N ALA A 58 0.45 12.35 7.15
CA ALA A 58 0.05 11.06 7.71
C ALA A 58 -1.10 11.17 8.73
N LYS A 59 -1.16 12.26 9.51
CA LYS A 59 -2.29 12.52 10.42
C LYS A 59 -3.61 12.77 9.68
N GLN A 60 -3.58 13.36 8.48
CA GLN A 60 -4.77 13.51 7.64
C GLN A 60 -5.20 12.17 7.04
N LEU A 61 -4.25 11.30 6.66
CA LEU A 61 -4.55 9.93 6.26
C LEU A 61 -5.21 9.16 7.41
N ALA A 62 -4.70 9.28 8.64
CA ALA A 62 -5.34 8.74 9.85
C ALA A 62 -6.74 9.35 10.10
N GLY A 63 -6.95 10.58 9.67
CA GLY A 63 -8.26 11.25 9.65
C GLY A 63 -9.29 10.50 8.80
N ILE A 64 -8.89 9.96 7.64
CA ILE A 64 -9.79 9.13 6.82
C ILE A 64 -10.21 7.89 7.61
N ALA A 65 -9.26 7.20 8.25
CA ALA A 65 -9.57 6.03 9.06
C ALA A 65 -10.56 6.36 10.18
N LYS A 66 -10.36 7.46 10.89
CA LYS A 66 -11.27 7.93 11.94
C LYS A 66 -12.68 8.20 11.41
N LEU A 67 -12.81 8.88 10.27
CA LEU A 67 -14.11 9.24 9.66
C LEU A 67 -14.85 8.00 9.14
N VAL A 68 -14.15 7.07 8.48
CA VAL A 68 -14.75 5.84 7.96
C VAL A 68 -15.13 4.89 9.10
N ASN A 69 -14.33 4.83 10.15
CA ASN A 69 -14.50 3.89 11.25
C ASN A 69 -15.47 4.40 12.35
N ASP A 70 -15.99 5.61 12.21
CA ASP A 70 -16.94 6.15 13.19
C ASP A 70 -18.17 5.22 13.32
N LYS A 71 -18.45 4.81 14.57
CA LYS A 71 -19.52 3.83 14.86
C LYS A 71 -20.92 4.44 14.72
N THR A 72 -21.03 5.76 14.79
CA THR A 72 -22.31 6.50 14.82
C THR A 72 -22.58 7.23 13.51
N ALA A 73 -21.55 7.69 12.83
CA ALA A 73 -21.64 8.56 11.66
C ALA A 73 -20.57 8.23 10.60
N SER A 74 -20.37 6.93 10.32
CA SER A 74 -19.37 6.46 9.33
C SER A 74 -19.49 7.20 7.99
N LYS A 75 -18.36 7.66 7.48
CA LYS A 75 -18.24 8.34 6.19
C LYS A 75 -17.58 7.41 5.18
N SER A 76 -18.35 6.78 4.30
CA SER A 76 -17.81 5.86 3.29
C SER A 76 -17.10 6.57 2.13
N PHE A 77 -17.17 7.88 2.02
CA PHE A 77 -16.66 8.71 0.91
C PHE A 77 -17.23 8.34 -0.46
N LYS A 78 -18.38 7.68 -0.54
CA LYS A 78 -19.01 7.30 -1.81
C LYS A 78 -19.23 8.52 -2.71
N GLY A 79 -18.76 8.46 -3.96
CA GLY A 79 -18.85 9.53 -4.93
C GLY A 79 -17.87 10.68 -4.71
N LYS A 80 -16.90 10.53 -3.80
CA LYS A 80 -15.86 11.50 -3.49
C LYS A 80 -14.49 10.97 -3.87
N THR A 81 -13.56 11.87 -4.20
CA THR A 81 -12.17 11.53 -4.48
C THR A 81 -11.26 12.13 -3.42
N ILE A 82 -10.34 11.33 -2.91
CA ILE A 82 -9.26 11.76 -2.02
C ILE A 82 -7.95 11.60 -2.78
N TYR A 83 -7.20 12.68 -2.90
CA TYR A 83 -5.87 12.72 -3.50
C TYR A 83 -4.81 12.71 -2.41
N LEU A 84 -3.79 11.89 -2.57
CA LEU A 84 -2.58 11.94 -1.78
C LEU A 84 -1.56 12.79 -2.51
N ASP A 85 -1.18 13.93 -1.94
CA ASP A 85 -0.33 14.91 -2.61
C ASP A 85 1.14 14.86 -2.17
N ASN A 86 1.50 14.03 -1.20
CA ASN A 86 2.86 13.83 -0.72
C ASN A 86 3.13 12.36 -0.37
N ASP A 87 4.40 11.99 -0.37
CA ASP A 87 4.85 10.75 0.25
C ASP A 87 4.69 10.83 1.78
N LEU A 88 4.25 9.73 2.40
CA LEU A 88 4.01 9.64 3.84
C LEU A 88 4.82 8.51 4.46
N ASP A 89 5.23 8.70 5.72
CA ASP A 89 5.89 7.69 6.53
C ASP A 89 5.07 7.41 7.80
N LEU A 90 4.61 6.17 7.97
CA LEU A 90 3.81 5.73 9.12
C LEU A 90 4.65 5.13 10.25
N ALA A 91 5.98 5.24 10.17
CA ALA A 91 6.88 4.65 11.16
C ALA A 91 6.58 5.07 12.60
N GLY A 92 6.69 4.11 13.51
CA GLY A 92 6.64 4.34 14.96
C GLY A 92 5.29 4.16 15.62
N TYR A 93 4.22 3.96 14.85
CA TYR A 93 2.86 3.77 15.39
C TYR A 93 2.12 2.66 14.67
N GLU A 94 1.25 1.96 15.39
CA GLU A 94 0.36 0.95 14.81
C GLU A 94 -0.75 1.62 13.99
N TRP A 95 -0.96 1.11 12.79
CA TRP A 95 -1.96 1.64 11.88
C TRP A 95 -3.36 1.12 12.20
N THR A 96 -4.35 1.97 12.12
CA THR A 96 -5.76 1.57 12.12
C THR A 96 -6.30 1.56 10.69
N SER A 97 -6.68 0.40 10.20
CA SER A 97 -7.17 0.23 8.83
C SER A 97 -8.37 1.10 8.49
N ILE A 98 -8.39 1.67 7.31
CA ILE A 98 -9.52 2.44 6.79
C ILE A 98 -10.66 1.47 6.45
N GLY A 99 -11.78 1.51 7.19
CA GLY A 99 -12.88 0.57 7.03
C GLY A 99 -12.70 -0.71 7.85
N ASN A 100 -12.62 -0.62 9.16
CA ASN A 100 -12.36 -1.74 10.08
C ASN A 100 -13.63 -2.39 10.69
N GLY A 101 -14.78 -2.25 10.04
CA GLY A 101 -16.03 -2.79 10.58
C GLY A 101 -16.12 -4.31 10.57
N SER A 102 -16.45 -4.94 11.69
CA SER A 102 -16.65 -6.40 11.78
C SER A 102 -17.82 -6.92 10.96
N ASN A 103 -18.83 -6.09 10.72
CA ASN A 103 -20.09 -6.48 10.05
C ASN A 103 -20.33 -5.72 8.73
N PHE A 104 -19.27 -5.38 7.98
CA PHE A 104 -19.36 -4.64 6.70
C PHE A 104 -20.14 -3.31 6.78
N THR A 105 -20.28 -2.76 7.96
CA THR A 105 -20.99 -1.50 8.17
C THR A 105 -20.10 -0.29 8.01
N ARG A 106 -18.78 -0.50 8.05
CA ARG A 106 -17.76 0.55 7.91
C ARG A 106 -16.77 0.12 6.83
N TYR A 107 -16.86 0.74 5.69
CA TYR A 107 -16.05 0.46 4.51
C TYR A 107 -15.76 1.74 3.73
N PHE A 108 -14.68 1.71 2.97
CA PHE A 108 -14.37 2.77 2.03
C PHE A 108 -15.06 2.51 0.69
N ALA A 109 -15.74 3.51 0.16
CA ALA A 109 -16.48 3.45 -1.12
C ALA A 109 -16.19 4.66 -2.03
N GLY A 110 -15.23 5.50 -1.67
CA GLY A 110 -14.75 6.61 -2.49
C GLY A 110 -13.68 6.19 -3.50
N THR A 111 -13.09 7.17 -4.14
CA THR A 111 -11.85 7.00 -4.91
C THR A 111 -10.68 7.51 -4.08
N PHE A 112 -9.70 6.65 -3.80
CA PHE A 112 -8.40 7.05 -3.26
C PHE A 112 -7.39 7.04 -4.41
N ASN A 113 -6.92 8.22 -4.79
CA ASN A 113 -5.91 8.38 -5.82
C ASN A 113 -4.57 8.76 -5.18
N GLY A 114 -3.66 7.79 -5.13
CA GLY A 114 -2.33 7.99 -4.56
C GLY A 114 -1.40 8.86 -5.39
N GLN A 115 -1.79 9.22 -6.63
CA GLN A 115 -0.96 10.04 -7.55
C GLN A 115 0.47 9.52 -7.71
N TYR A 116 0.67 8.20 -7.54
CA TYR A 116 1.95 7.49 -7.51
C TYR A 116 2.85 7.83 -6.30
N HIS A 117 2.32 8.53 -5.29
CA HIS A 117 2.99 8.74 -4.02
C HIS A 117 3.14 7.44 -3.23
N ILE A 118 4.04 7.49 -2.27
CA ILE A 118 4.43 6.37 -1.42
C ILE A 118 3.86 6.55 -0.01
N ILE A 119 3.27 5.47 0.53
CA ILE A 119 3.02 5.30 1.95
C ILE A 119 4.01 4.26 2.45
N ASN A 120 4.88 4.66 3.37
CA ASN A 120 5.99 3.87 3.87
C ASN A 120 5.74 3.38 5.30
N HIS A 121 6.33 2.23 5.67
CA HIS A 121 6.33 1.67 7.02
C HIS A 121 4.94 1.48 7.65
N LEU A 122 3.98 1.00 6.87
CA LEU A 122 2.72 0.53 7.43
C LEU A 122 3.00 -0.58 8.44
N SER A 123 2.64 -0.38 9.72
CA SER A 123 2.87 -1.34 10.80
C SER A 123 1.57 -1.76 11.47
N HIS A 124 1.41 -3.07 11.66
CA HIS A 124 0.28 -3.63 12.40
C HIS A 124 0.68 -4.93 13.11
N HIS A 125 0.87 -4.86 14.43
CA HIS A 125 1.32 -5.97 15.28
C HIS A 125 0.36 -6.21 16.44
N THR A 126 -0.91 -6.41 16.16
CA THR A 126 -1.87 -6.57 17.23
C THR A 126 -2.19 -8.03 17.55
N SER A 127 -2.55 -8.27 18.80
CA SER A 127 -2.93 -9.56 19.35
C SER A 127 -4.39 -9.64 19.78
N GLU A 128 -5.20 -8.61 19.62
CA GLU A 128 -6.56 -8.56 20.15
C GLU A 128 -7.58 -8.08 19.10
N ASN A 129 -8.43 -9.00 18.62
CA ASN A 129 -9.73 -8.73 17.95
C ASN A 129 -9.77 -7.61 16.90
N ASP A 130 -8.65 -7.23 16.34
CA ASP A 130 -8.61 -6.29 15.23
C ASP A 130 -8.63 -7.10 13.93
N PHE A 131 -9.81 -7.25 13.35
CA PHE A 131 -10.04 -8.09 12.17
C PHE A 131 -9.41 -7.55 10.89
N ARG A 132 -8.71 -6.38 10.96
CA ARG A 132 -8.22 -5.66 9.78
C ARG A 132 -6.84 -5.09 10.02
N ASN A 133 -5.92 -5.36 9.07
CA ASN A 133 -4.49 -5.11 9.27
C ASN A 133 -3.85 -4.31 8.12
N GLY A 134 -4.46 -4.28 6.93
CA GLY A 134 -3.96 -3.53 5.78
C GLY A 134 -4.16 -2.02 5.89
N LEU A 135 -3.68 -1.29 4.91
CA LEU A 135 -3.93 0.16 4.81
C LEU A 135 -5.45 0.43 4.77
N PHE A 136 -6.16 -0.31 3.92
CA PHE A 136 -7.62 -0.39 3.92
C PHE A 136 -8.06 -1.72 4.50
N GLY A 137 -9.03 -1.70 5.40
CA GLY A 137 -9.65 -2.91 5.91
C GLY A 137 -10.69 -3.44 4.91
N ILE A 138 -11.71 -2.63 4.61
CA ILE A 138 -12.77 -2.99 3.67
C ILE A 138 -12.94 -1.91 2.63
N VAL A 139 -12.85 -2.31 1.35
CA VAL A 139 -13.22 -1.50 0.20
C VAL A 139 -14.44 -2.14 -0.46
N SER A 140 -15.53 -1.40 -0.61
CA SER A 140 -16.79 -1.98 -1.09
C SER A 140 -17.62 -0.99 -1.89
N SER A 141 -18.71 -1.46 -2.48
CA SER A 141 -19.73 -0.64 -3.15
C SER A 141 -19.19 0.30 -4.24
N GLY A 142 -18.23 -0.18 -5.01
CA GLY A 142 -17.60 0.57 -6.09
C GLY A 142 -16.46 1.49 -5.64
N GLY A 143 -15.91 1.26 -4.43
CA GLY A 143 -14.70 1.95 -3.97
C GLY A 143 -13.50 1.67 -4.90
N ILE A 144 -12.68 2.68 -5.11
CA ILE A 144 -11.53 2.64 -6.03
C ILE A 144 -10.26 3.03 -5.28
N ILE A 145 -9.23 2.21 -5.37
CA ILE A 145 -7.87 2.56 -4.94
C ILE A 145 -6.98 2.53 -6.16
N LYS A 146 -6.28 3.62 -6.44
CA LYS A 146 -5.44 3.69 -7.63
C LYS A 146 -4.18 4.52 -7.47
N ASN A 147 -3.17 4.17 -8.31
CA ASN A 147 -1.92 4.92 -8.42
C ASN A 147 -1.23 5.11 -7.06
N LEU A 148 -1.07 4.04 -6.29
CA LEU A 148 -0.54 4.10 -4.92
C LEU A 148 0.55 3.06 -4.71
N GLN A 149 1.59 3.43 -3.98
CA GLN A 149 2.60 2.51 -3.50
C GLN A 149 2.55 2.42 -1.98
N VAL A 150 2.48 1.19 -1.43
CA VAL A 150 2.62 0.92 0.01
C VAL A 150 3.84 0.04 0.19
N ILE A 151 4.90 0.59 0.78
CA ILE A 151 6.19 -0.11 0.84
C ILE A 151 6.66 -0.32 2.27
N ASN A 152 7.57 -1.29 2.44
CA ASN A 152 8.14 -1.64 3.75
C ASN A 152 7.07 -1.90 4.81
N ALA A 153 5.96 -2.52 4.42
CA ALA A 153 4.91 -2.90 5.36
C ALA A 153 5.41 -4.00 6.31
N ASP A 154 4.97 -3.94 7.56
CA ASP A 154 5.25 -4.94 8.59
C ASP A 154 3.95 -5.32 9.30
N ILE A 155 3.33 -6.40 8.82
CA ILE A 155 2.06 -6.89 9.34
C ILE A 155 2.32 -8.25 10.01
N VAL A 156 2.10 -8.31 11.31
CA VAL A 156 2.23 -9.54 12.10
C VAL A 156 0.95 -9.78 12.89
N SER A 157 0.33 -10.92 12.69
CA SER A 157 -0.86 -11.29 13.43
C SER A 157 -0.72 -12.62 14.13
N ASN A 158 -1.26 -12.65 15.35
CA ASN A 158 -1.40 -13.84 16.17
C ASN A 158 -2.87 -14.20 16.45
N ASP A 159 -3.81 -13.60 15.72
CA ASP A 159 -5.26 -13.80 15.89
C ASP A 159 -5.83 -14.94 15.08
N ASP A 160 -6.95 -15.53 15.57
CA ASP A 160 -7.58 -16.74 15.02
C ASP A 160 -8.41 -16.50 13.73
N SER A 161 -8.61 -15.28 13.29
CA SER A 161 -9.42 -14.99 12.09
C SER A 161 -8.90 -13.77 11.38
N LEU A 162 -7.94 -13.95 10.49
CA LEU A 162 -7.33 -12.86 9.79
C LEU A 162 -7.62 -12.91 8.29
N ILE A 163 -7.97 -11.77 7.76
CA ILE A 163 -7.85 -11.48 6.34
C ILE A 163 -6.85 -10.33 6.25
N ALA A 164 -5.72 -10.54 5.60
CA ALA A 164 -4.70 -9.51 5.51
C ALA A 164 -4.14 -9.35 4.11
N GLY A 165 -4.08 -8.10 3.66
CA GLY A 165 -3.33 -7.66 2.50
C GLY A 165 -2.68 -6.32 2.80
N VAL A 166 -1.50 -6.05 2.28
CA VAL A 166 -0.82 -4.77 2.56
C VAL A 166 -1.68 -3.58 2.13
N LEU A 167 -2.28 -3.65 0.94
CA LEU A 167 -3.13 -2.57 0.44
C LEU A 167 -4.54 -2.63 1.02
N ALA A 168 -5.17 -3.79 0.96
CA ALA A 168 -6.53 -3.97 1.47
C ALA A 168 -6.74 -5.40 1.98
N ASP A 169 -7.46 -5.53 3.10
CA ASP A 169 -7.81 -6.86 3.59
C ASP A 169 -8.93 -7.46 2.76
N TRP A 170 -9.97 -6.68 2.49
CA TRP A 170 -11.11 -7.16 1.71
C TRP A 170 -11.58 -6.14 0.67
N VAL A 171 -11.68 -6.59 -0.58
CA VAL A 171 -12.26 -5.82 -1.68
C VAL A 171 -13.51 -6.54 -2.19
N ASN A 172 -14.66 -5.86 -2.09
CA ASN A 172 -15.97 -6.36 -2.51
C ASN A 172 -16.58 -5.40 -3.54
N ALA A 173 -16.71 -5.84 -4.79
CA ALA A 173 -17.21 -5.01 -5.89
C ALA A 173 -16.48 -3.65 -5.98
N GLY A 174 -15.17 -3.67 -5.77
CA GLY A 174 -14.28 -2.51 -5.84
C GLY A 174 -13.26 -2.62 -6.97
N THR A 175 -12.48 -1.58 -7.17
CA THR A 175 -11.42 -1.52 -8.16
C THR A 175 -10.08 -1.19 -7.52
N VAL A 176 -9.04 -1.94 -7.88
CA VAL A 176 -7.64 -1.65 -7.50
C VAL A 176 -6.82 -1.54 -8.78
N GLU A 177 -6.23 -0.37 -9.02
CA GLU A 177 -5.55 -0.08 -10.28
C GLU A 177 -4.20 0.58 -10.07
N ASN A 178 -3.16 0.10 -10.76
CA ASN A 178 -1.80 0.68 -10.75
C ASN A 178 -1.24 0.83 -9.31
N CYS A 179 -1.41 -0.19 -8.48
CA CYS A 179 -0.93 -0.19 -7.11
C CYS A 179 0.26 -1.14 -6.94
N TYR A 180 1.15 -0.78 -6.03
CA TYR A 180 2.31 -1.58 -5.69
C TYR A 180 2.41 -1.76 -4.18
N THR A 181 2.81 -2.97 -3.74
CA THR A 181 3.06 -3.26 -2.33
C THR A 181 4.37 -3.99 -2.13
N SER A 182 5.03 -3.74 -0.98
CA SER A 182 6.19 -4.50 -0.54
C SER A 182 6.29 -4.53 0.99
N GLY A 183 7.06 -5.48 1.51
CA GLY A 183 7.25 -5.67 2.94
C GLY A 183 7.00 -7.11 3.36
N LYS A 184 6.38 -7.31 4.53
CA LYS A 184 6.04 -8.65 5.01
C LYS A 184 4.63 -8.72 5.62
N ILE A 185 4.01 -9.88 5.46
CA ILE A 185 2.85 -10.33 6.23
C ILE A 185 3.23 -11.65 6.88
N GLU A 186 3.14 -11.73 8.19
CA GLU A 186 3.43 -12.93 8.96
C GLU A 186 2.23 -13.30 9.83
N ASN A 187 1.78 -14.54 9.71
CA ASN A 187 0.72 -15.08 10.52
C ASN A 187 1.20 -16.31 11.29
N ASN A 188 0.97 -16.30 12.60
CA ASN A 188 1.41 -17.37 13.50
C ASN A 188 0.23 -18.16 14.09
N ASN A 189 -1.02 -17.81 13.81
CA ASN A 189 -2.19 -18.45 14.44
C ASN A 189 -3.44 -18.42 13.54
N GLY A 190 -4.27 -19.47 13.59
CA GLY A 190 -5.64 -19.54 13.08
C GLY A 190 -5.82 -19.64 11.56
N TYR A 191 -7.10 -19.64 11.11
CA TYR A 191 -7.54 -19.74 9.72
C TYR A 191 -7.48 -18.37 9.00
N LYS A 192 -6.87 -18.30 7.78
CA LYS A 192 -6.43 -17.03 7.21
C LYS A 192 -6.52 -16.93 5.69
N PHE A 193 -6.76 -15.71 5.22
CA PHE A 193 -6.61 -15.32 3.82
C PHE A 193 -5.53 -14.23 3.73
N LEU A 194 -4.33 -14.61 3.28
CA LEU A 194 -3.17 -13.72 3.24
C LEU A 194 -2.76 -13.45 1.81
N GLY A 195 -2.75 -12.20 1.41
CA GLY A 195 -2.30 -11.79 0.09
C GLY A 195 -1.32 -10.62 0.15
N GLY A 196 -0.29 -10.64 -0.66
CA GLY A 196 0.69 -9.56 -0.66
C GLY A 196 0.11 -8.18 -1.00
N LEU A 197 -0.91 -8.14 -1.85
CA LEU A 197 -1.67 -6.92 -2.18
C LEU A 197 -3.00 -6.90 -1.45
N ILE A 198 -3.82 -7.95 -1.60
CA ILE A 198 -5.19 -8.04 -1.08
C ILE A 198 -5.39 -9.39 -0.41
N GLY A 199 -5.95 -9.39 0.81
CA GLY A 199 -6.27 -10.62 1.54
C GLY A 199 -7.39 -11.41 0.89
N GLN A 200 -8.54 -10.79 0.64
CA GLN A 200 -9.71 -11.42 0.03
C GLN A 200 -10.37 -10.52 -1.02
N CYS A 201 -10.77 -11.11 -2.13
CA CYS A 201 -11.62 -10.49 -3.14
C CYS A 201 -12.95 -11.24 -3.25
N THR A 202 -14.01 -10.52 -3.54
CA THR A 202 -15.34 -11.08 -3.83
C THR A 202 -15.90 -10.51 -5.13
N ASP A 203 -17.14 -10.86 -5.44
CA ASP A 203 -17.83 -10.54 -6.70
C ASP A 203 -17.64 -9.13 -7.22
N GLY A 204 -17.46 -9.00 -8.54
CA GLY A 204 -17.36 -7.72 -9.22
C GLY A 204 -16.08 -6.94 -8.96
N THR A 205 -15.10 -7.54 -8.25
CA THR A 205 -13.81 -6.91 -8.00
C THR A 205 -12.95 -6.88 -9.27
N GLN A 206 -12.32 -5.73 -9.52
CA GLN A 206 -11.40 -5.54 -10.64
C GLN A 206 -10.02 -5.14 -10.14
N ILE A 207 -8.99 -5.85 -10.61
CA ILE A 207 -7.59 -5.58 -10.26
C ILE A 207 -6.79 -5.48 -11.55
N LYS A 208 -6.10 -4.34 -11.74
CA LYS A 208 -5.41 -4.05 -12.98
C LYS A 208 -4.09 -3.33 -12.77
N GLY A 209 -3.05 -3.78 -13.48
CA GLY A 209 -1.74 -3.12 -13.46
C GLY A 209 -1.08 -3.09 -12.09
N CYS A 210 -1.37 -4.07 -11.22
CA CYS A 210 -0.89 -4.09 -9.85
C CYS A 210 0.29 -5.05 -9.67
N ALA A 211 1.16 -4.74 -8.71
CA ALA A 211 2.28 -5.62 -8.38
C ALA A 211 2.50 -5.72 -6.86
N SER A 212 3.11 -6.83 -6.43
CA SER A 212 3.50 -7.04 -5.03
C SER A 212 4.85 -7.74 -4.91
N ASP A 213 5.73 -7.18 -4.10
CA ASP A 213 6.97 -7.77 -3.62
C ASP A 213 6.90 -8.10 -2.11
N THR A 214 5.69 -8.27 -1.60
CA THR A 214 5.46 -8.59 -0.19
C THR A 214 5.83 -10.05 0.09
N ASN A 215 6.61 -10.29 1.14
CA ASN A 215 6.82 -11.63 1.66
C ASN A 215 5.63 -12.03 2.54
N VAL A 216 4.90 -13.05 2.12
CA VAL A 216 3.71 -13.54 2.83
C VAL A 216 4.01 -14.91 3.41
N VAL A 217 3.98 -15.03 4.74
CA VAL A 217 4.33 -16.26 5.45
C VAL A 217 3.25 -16.61 6.46
N SER A 218 2.76 -17.85 6.42
CA SER A 218 1.96 -18.45 7.48
C SER A 218 2.73 -19.61 8.13
N THR A 219 2.80 -19.59 9.44
CA THR A 219 3.46 -20.65 10.24
C THR A 219 2.45 -21.50 11.00
N PHE A 220 1.17 -21.33 10.74
CA PHE A 220 0.10 -22.08 11.42
C PHE A 220 0.16 -23.57 11.11
N SER A 221 -0.03 -24.40 12.12
CA SER A 221 0.07 -25.86 12.05
C SER A 221 -1.24 -26.62 12.36
N GLY A 222 -2.37 -25.91 12.33
CA GLY A 222 -3.70 -26.50 12.60
C GLY A 222 -4.26 -27.33 11.43
N ASP A 223 -5.42 -27.97 11.64
CA ASP A 223 -6.10 -28.78 10.62
C ASP A 223 -6.81 -27.91 9.55
N ASP A 224 -7.05 -26.63 9.82
CA ASP A 224 -7.62 -25.68 8.87
C ASP A 224 -6.53 -25.09 7.97
N CYS A 225 -6.85 -24.94 6.69
CA CYS A 225 -5.88 -24.49 5.68
C CYS A 225 -5.89 -22.97 5.56
N ASP A 226 -4.75 -22.34 5.81
CA ASP A 226 -4.51 -20.97 5.35
C ASP A 226 -4.48 -20.93 3.83
N THR A 227 -5.02 -19.86 3.25
CA THR A 227 -4.77 -19.54 1.84
C THR A 227 -3.78 -18.40 1.74
N VAL A 228 -2.62 -18.71 1.20
CA VAL A 228 -1.52 -17.74 1.06
C VAL A 228 -1.27 -17.50 -0.41
N GLY A 229 -1.50 -16.27 -0.84
CA GLY A 229 -1.23 -15.84 -2.21
C GLY A 229 -0.22 -14.71 -2.25
N GLY A 230 0.64 -14.71 -3.24
CA GLY A 230 1.60 -13.62 -3.43
C GLY A 230 0.93 -12.27 -3.72
N LEU A 231 -0.15 -12.30 -4.47
CA LEU A 231 -0.93 -11.11 -4.79
C LEU A 231 -2.25 -11.06 -4.02
N ILE A 232 -3.05 -12.13 -4.10
CA ILE A 232 -4.38 -12.25 -3.48
C ILE A 232 -4.42 -13.54 -2.69
N GLY A 233 -4.88 -13.47 -1.42
CA GLY A 233 -5.04 -14.64 -0.57
C GLY A 233 -6.19 -15.52 -1.01
N GLN A 234 -7.38 -14.95 -1.17
CA GLN A 234 -8.56 -15.67 -1.62
C GLN A 234 -9.40 -14.84 -2.60
N TRP A 235 -9.95 -15.52 -3.60
CA TRP A 235 -10.99 -14.96 -4.45
C TRP A 235 -12.25 -15.82 -4.32
N GLU A 236 -13.26 -15.25 -3.68
CA GLU A 236 -14.53 -15.93 -3.41
C GLU A 236 -15.61 -15.45 -4.38
N ASN A 237 -16.43 -16.39 -4.87
CA ASN A 237 -17.61 -16.12 -5.70
C ASN A 237 -17.33 -15.21 -6.91
N SER A 238 -16.28 -15.49 -7.66
CA SER A 238 -15.96 -14.67 -8.83
C SER A 238 -17.06 -14.76 -9.89
N THR A 239 -17.68 -13.63 -10.19
CA THR A 239 -18.64 -13.48 -11.29
C THR A 239 -17.94 -13.14 -12.60
N ALA A 240 -18.68 -13.11 -13.70
CA ALA A 240 -18.16 -12.72 -15.01
C ALA A 240 -17.60 -11.29 -15.05
N ASP A 241 -17.99 -10.43 -14.11
CA ASP A 241 -17.51 -9.05 -13.99
C ASP A 241 -16.23 -8.93 -13.13
N SER A 242 -15.76 -10.03 -12.55
CA SER A 242 -14.51 -10.08 -11.78
C SER A 242 -13.32 -10.22 -12.71
N LEU A 243 -12.31 -9.37 -12.58
CA LEU A 243 -11.18 -9.32 -13.52
C LEU A 243 -9.85 -9.05 -12.82
N ILE A 244 -8.84 -9.83 -13.24
CA ILE A 244 -7.44 -9.54 -12.91
C ILE A 244 -6.65 -9.46 -14.21
N THR A 245 -5.94 -8.34 -14.43
CA THR A 245 -5.13 -8.12 -15.64
C THR A 245 -3.84 -7.39 -15.34
N ASP A 246 -2.80 -7.71 -16.10
CA ASP A 246 -1.52 -6.98 -16.06
C ASP A 246 -0.91 -6.90 -14.66
N CYS A 247 -1.08 -7.95 -13.85
CA CYS A 247 -0.60 -8.00 -12.47
C CYS A 247 0.61 -8.92 -12.33
N TRP A 248 1.49 -8.57 -11.40
CA TRP A 248 2.73 -9.31 -11.19
C TRP A 248 3.04 -9.51 -9.71
N PHE A 249 3.71 -10.62 -9.39
CA PHE A 249 4.20 -10.93 -8.05
C PHE A 249 5.67 -11.32 -8.10
N GLY A 250 6.51 -10.68 -7.28
CA GLY A 250 7.94 -10.96 -7.17
C GLY A 250 8.43 -11.28 -5.78
N GLY A 251 7.57 -11.14 -4.78
CA GLY A 251 7.87 -11.50 -3.39
C GLY A 251 7.91 -13.03 -3.17
N ARG A 252 7.88 -13.42 -1.91
CA ARG A 252 7.82 -14.82 -1.49
C ARG A 252 6.49 -15.10 -0.79
N SER A 253 5.80 -16.14 -1.21
CA SER A 253 4.62 -16.65 -0.50
C SER A 253 4.90 -18.06 0.00
N GLU A 254 4.83 -18.28 1.30
CA GLU A 254 5.08 -19.56 1.93
C GLU A 254 4.02 -19.91 2.97
N GLU A 255 3.50 -21.10 2.83
CA GLU A 255 2.78 -21.81 3.87
C GLU A 255 3.73 -22.81 4.51
N ARG A 256 4.11 -22.60 5.76
CA ARG A 256 4.95 -23.52 6.51
C ARG A 256 4.08 -24.36 7.43
N ARG A 257 3.83 -25.60 7.04
CA ARG A 257 3.16 -26.59 7.88
C ARG A 257 4.17 -27.37 8.69
N VAL A 258 3.96 -27.41 9.99
CA VAL A 258 4.67 -28.32 10.88
C VAL A 258 3.77 -29.52 11.12
N GLY A 259 3.91 -30.57 10.28
CA GLY A 259 3.32 -31.89 10.49
C GLY A 259 1.92 -32.12 9.92
N LYS A 260 1.83 -33.05 9.01
CA LYS A 260 0.75 -33.62 8.20
C LYS A 260 0.39 -32.85 6.92
N GLU A 261 0.62 -33.56 5.81
CA GLU A 261 0.26 -33.11 4.49
C GLU A 261 -1.27 -32.89 4.37
N CYS A 262 -1.67 -31.69 4.00
CA CYS A 262 -3.03 -31.43 3.52
C CYS A 262 -3.15 -31.97 2.09
N ALA A 263 -3.53 -33.24 1.97
CA ALA A 263 -3.48 -33.97 0.70
C ALA A 263 -4.63 -33.63 -0.26
N SER A 264 -5.58 -32.74 0.05
CA SER A 264 -6.82 -32.69 -0.75
C SER A 264 -7.26 -31.35 -1.32
N MET A 265 -6.74 -30.17 -0.95
CA MET A 265 -7.30 -28.92 -1.46
C MET A 265 -6.34 -27.80 -1.91
N CYS A 266 -5.06 -27.91 -1.74
CA CYS A 266 -4.10 -26.90 -2.22
C CYS A 266 -3.50 -27.23 -3.59
N ARG A 267 -4.33 -27.55 -4.58
CA ARG A 267 -3.94 -27.44 -5.98
C ARG A 267 -4.44 -26.13 -6.51
N SER A 268 -3.66 -25.07 -6.35
CA SER A 268 -3.82 -23.85 -7.13
C SER A 268 -3.69 -24.22 -8.61
N ARG A 269 -4.81 -24.31 -9.32
CA ARG A 269 -4.88 -24.50 -10.77
C ARG A 269 -4.61 -23.18 -11.50
N TRP A 270 -3.49 -22.53 -11.24
CA TRP A 270 -3.04 -21.42 -12.06
C TRP A 270 -1.54 -21.55 -12.30
N SER A 271 -1.19 -22.46 -13.18
CA SER A 271 0.05 -22.40 -13.95
C SER A 271 -0.36 -22.15 -15.41
N PRO A 272 -0.05 -21.01 -16.00
CA PRO A 272 -0.40 -20.74 -17.40
C PRO A 272 0.68 -21.17 -18.38
N TYR A 273 1.51 -22.19 -18.08
CA TYR A 273 2.44 -22.75 -19.05
C TYR A 273 2.58 -24.27 -18.89
N HIS A 274 1.90 -24.97 -19.78
CA HIS A 274 2.36 -26.14 -20.49
C HIS A 274 2.21 -25.90 -21.97
#